data_96ead8eedccce2e7934c9f8adc1864dc
#
_entry.id   96ead8eedccce2e7934c9f8adc1864dc
#
_cell.length_a   1.000
_cell.length_b   1.000
_cell.length_c   1.000
_cell.angle_alpha   90.00
_cell.angle_beta   90.00
_cell.angle_gamma   90.00
#
_symmetry.space_group_name_H-M   'P 1'
#
loop_
_entity.id
_entity.type
_entity.pdbx_description
1 polymer ?
#
loop_
_entity_poly.entity_id
_entity_poly.type
_entity_poly.pdbx_seq_one_letter_code
_entity_poly.pdbx_strand_id
1 'polypeptide(L)'
;MMRGMSADFIGTREAARVLGVSEASVRRWSDSGLLQSHRVGRRSERRFERSAVLGLKSAGRPDASLSSNSVLLEGREIPVHSHLSSYYTSDRGRLQLGVPFLRDGLAAGQPCVIISNPETARLLEVELKAEGVAVERALETGRLCELETFKTRSQGIEEFERTVAAFTRRGDLVIRVLGEATENANSLGSIAEQLRFEDMLDGLVRRYPVVLICQYDVRRLKGRDVIDVLKGHADNFNRPLGMFLN
;
A
#
# COMPACT_ATOMS: atom_id res chain seq x y z
N MET A 1 -5.05 -47.89 12.60
CA MET A 1 -4.13 -47.21 13.51
C MET A 1 -3.71 -45.90 12.83
N MET A 2 -4.49 -44.82 13.02
CA MET A 2 -4.21 -43.52 12.47
C MET A 2 -3.17 -42.82 13.36
N ARG A 3 -1.96 -42.59 12.84
CA ARG A 3 -0.97 -41.73 13.49
C ARG A 3 -1.48 -40.29 13.43
N GLY A 4 -1.84 -39.74 14.59
CA GLY A 4 -2.15 -38.32 14.72
C GLY A 4 -0.96 -37.50 14.26
N MET A 5 -1.14 -36.68 13.21
CA MET A 5 -0.17 -35.65 12.81
C MET A 5 -0.07 -34.64 13.96
N SER A 6 1.05 -34.68 14.69
CA SER A 6 1.38 -33.62 15.65
C SER A 6 1.46 -32.30 14.90
N ALA A 7 0.60 -31.34 15.22
CA ALA A 7 0.67 -30.00 14.65
C ALA A 7 2.03 -29.38 15.02
N ASP A 8 2.79 -28.97 14.00
CA ASP A 8 4.08 -28.29 14.16
C ASP A 8 3.82 -26.81 14.42
N PHE A 9 4.10 -26.36 15.65
CA PHE A 9 3.88 -24.98 16.08
C PHE A 9 5.16 -24.18 16.12
N ILE A 10 5.15 -23.00 15.49
CA ILE A 10 6.27 -22.04 15.45
C ILE A 10 5.95 -20.77 16.25
N GLY A 11 6.99 -20.09 16.73
CA GLY A 11 6.86 -18.82 17.46
C GLY A 11 6.72 -17.60 16.54
N THR A 12 6.40 -16.44 17.12
CA THR A 12 6.21 -15.16 16.39
C THR A 12 7.42 -14.80 15.53
N ARG A 13 8.65 -14.94 16.08
CA ARG A 13 9.90 -14.63 15.34
C ARG A 13 10.10 -15.54 14.13
N GLU A 14 9.81 -16.82 14.27
CA GLU A 14 9.94 -17.78 13.18
C GLU A 14 8.85 -17.55 12.12
N ALA A 15 7.62 -17.31 12.55
CA ALA A 15 6.52 -16.95 11.64
C ALA A 15 6.85 -15.67 10.85
N ALA A 16 7.41 -14.64 11.50
CA ALA A 16 7.85 -13.43 10.85
C ALA A 16 8.93 -13.69 9.78
N ARG A 17 9.92 -14.54 10.09
CA ARG A 17 10.96 -14.94 9.13
C ARG A 17 10.38 -15.72 7.95
N VAL A 18 9.47 -16.65 8.20
CA VAL A 18 8.84 -17.48 7.15
C VAL A 18 8.00 -16.60 6.21
N LEU A 19 7.28 -15.63 6.76
CA LEU A 19 6.41 -14.72 6.01
C LEU A 19 7.16 -13.55 5.34
N GLY A 20 8.41 -13.28 5.77
CA GLY A 20 9.18 -12.13 5.29
C GLY A 20 8.69 -10.78 5.84
N VAL A 21 8.09 -10.78 7.06
CA VAL A 21 7.50 -9.58 7.68
C VAL A 21 8.06 -9.33 9.08
N SER A 22 7.72 -8.17 9.69
CA SER A 22 8.10 -7.88 11.07
C SER A 22 7.31 -8.74 12.09
N GLU A 23 7.89 -8.98 13.28
CA GLU A 23 7.15 -9.62 14.39
C GLU A 23 5.90 -8.82 14.79
N ALA A 24 5.95 -7.49 14.65
CA ALA A 24 4.80 -6.62 14.92
C ALA A 24 3.65 -6.88 13.93
N SER A 25 3.95 -7.11 12.67
CA SER A 25 2.96 -7.49 11.65
C SER A 25 2.30 -8.83 11.99
N VAL A 26 3.11 -9.84 12.37
CA VAL A 26 2.58 -11.16 12.78
C VAL A 26 1.67 -11.06 14.00
N ARG A 27 2.03 -10.23 15.00
CA ARG A 27 1.18 -10.00 16.18
C ARG A 27 -0.14 -9.34 15.78
N ARG A 28 -0.08 -8.30 14.95
CA ARG A 28 -1.26 -7.60 14.43
C ARG A 28 -2.19 -8.54 13.64
N TRP A 29 -1.63 -9.40 12.78
CA TRP A 29 -2.39 -10.38 12.04
C TRP A 29 -3.04 -11.43 12.94
N SER A 30 -2.38 -11.79 14.05
CA SER A 30 -2.96 -12.65 15.05
C SER A 30 -4.11 -11.96 15.81
N ASP A 31 -3.96 -10.68 16.16
CA ASP A 31 -4.98 -9.92 16.88
C ASP A 31 -6.21 -9.61 16.00
N SER A 32 -6.02 -9.47 14.69
CA SER A 32 -7.10 -9.28 13.71
C SER A 32 -7.75 -10.59 13.23
N GLY A 33 -7.26 -11.75 13.68
CA GLY A 33 -7.78 -13.06 13.28
C GLY A 33 -7.33 -13.52 11.88
N LEU A 34 -6.49 -12.76 11.18
CA LEU A 34 -5.95 -13.13 9.87
C LEU A 34 -5.02 -14.34 9.98
N LEU A 35 -4.29 -14.47 11.08
CA LEU A 35 -3.44 -15.62 11.38
C LEU A 35 -3.79 -16.18 12.77
N GLN A 36 -4.43 -17.35 12.80
CA GLN A 36 -4.79 -17.99 14.05
C GLN A 36 -3.56 -18.31 14.90
N SER A 37 -3.62 -17.95 16.19
CA SER A 37 -2.57 -18.28 17.16
C SER A 37 -3.14 -18.96 18.39
N HIS A 38 -2.35 -19.87 18.96
CA HIS A 38 -2.60 -20.50 20.25
C HIS A 38 -1.73 -19.84 21.32
N ARG A 39 -2.28 -19.58 22.49
CA ARG A 39 -1.55 -19.06 23.65
C ARG A 39 -1.02 -20.21 24.48
N VAL A 40 0.30 -20.31 24.63
CA VAL A 40 0.97 -21.44 25.31
C VAL A 40 1.86 -20.94 26.43
N GLY A 41 1.88 -21.69 27.54
CA GLY A 41 2.73 -21.45 28.69
C GLY A 41 2.26 -20.31 29.62
N ARG A 42 2.93 -20.15 30.77
CA ARG A 42 2.61 -19.12 31.78
C ARG A 42 2.74 -17.68 31.26
N ARG A 43 3.57 -17.46 30.22
CA ARG A 43 3.78 -16.15 29.58
C ARG A 43 2.82 -15.89 28.42
N SER A 44 1.83 -16.76 28.18
CA SER A 44 0.85 -16.63 27.09
C SER A 44 1.51 -16.35 25.72
N GLU A 45 2.61 -17.05 25.42
CA GLU A 45 3.33 -16.90 24.17
C GLU A 45 2.46 -17.33 22.98
N ARG A 46 2.47 -16.55 21.91
CA ARG A 46 1.77 -16.91 20.67
C ARG A 46 2.51 -18.02 19.94
N ARG A 47 1.77 -19.06 19.57
CA ARG A 47 2.22 -20.16 18.72
C ARG A 47 1.29 -20.27 17.51
N PHE A 48 1.88 -20.49 16.38
CA PHE A 48 1.19 -20.57 15.09
C PHE A 48 1.41 -21.94 14.49
N GLU A 49 0.39 -22.55 13.91
CA GLU A 49 0.60 -23.75 13.11
C GLU A 49 1.46 -23.41 11.90
N ARG A 50 2.55 -24.15 11.70
CA ARG A 50 3.45 -23.95 10.55
C ARG A 50 2.69 -24.05 9.22
N SER A 51 1.74 -24.97 9.11
CA SER A 51 0.87 -25.12 7.95
C SER A 51 0.06 -23.86 7.65
N ALA A 52 -0.52 -23.23 8.67
CA ALA A 52 -1.26 -21.98 8.53
C ALA A 52 -0.36 -20.82 8.09
N VAL A 53 0.86 -20.74 8.65
CA VAL A 53 1.86 -19.73 8.25
C VAL A 53 2.32 -19.95 6.82
N LEU A 54 2.59 -21.18 6.39
CA LEU A 54 2.96 -21.51 5.02
C LEU A 54 1.78 -21.31 4.07
N GLY A 55 0.57 -21.62 4.49
CA GLY A 55 -0.66 -21.33 3.75
C GLY A 55 -0.83 -19.83 3.51
N LEU A 56 -0.58 -19.00 4.52
CA LEU A 56 -0.61 -17.55 4.37
C LEU A 56 0.51 -17.04 3.46
N LYS A 57 1.71 -17.65 3.51
CA LYS A 57 2.81 -17.35 2.59
C LYS A 57 2.50 -17.75 1.15
N SER A 58 1.86 -18.90 0.94
CA SER A 58 1.45 -19.36 -0.39
C SER A 58 0.22 -18.62 -0.89
N ALA A 59 -0.70 -18.19 -0.01
CA ALA A 59 -1.78 -17.28 -0.35
C ALA A 59 -1.27 -15.86 -0.67
N GLY A 60 -0.10 -15.49 -0.16
CA GLY A 60 0.61 -14.24 -0.53
C GLY A 60 1.44 -14.34 -1.82
N ARG A 61 1.56 -15.53 -2.46
CA ARG A 61 1.89 -15.61 -3.87
C ARG A 61 0.60 -15.33 -4.63
N PRO A 62 0.56 -14.33 -5.51
CA PRO A 62 -0.61 -14.15 -6.34
C PRO A 62 -0.76 -15.41 -7.21
N ASP A 63 -1.59 -16.33 -6.72
CA ASP A 63 -2.20 -17.29 -7.63
C ASP A 63 -3.02 -16.45 -8.62
N ALA A 64 -2.92 -16.73 -9.91
CA ALA A 64 -3.46 -15.95 -11.02
C ALA A 64 -5.01 -15.85 -11.03
N SER A 65 -5.65 -15.87 -9.86
CA SER A 65 -7.10 -15.77 -9.67
C SER A 65 -7.53 -14.59 -8.77
N LEU A 66 -6.66 -13.57 -8.54
CA LEU A 66 -7.17 -12.29 -8.07
C LEU A 66 -8.18 -11.81 -9.13
N SER A 67 -9.38 -11.47 -8.69
CA SER A 67 -10.33 -10.83 -9.59
C SER A 67 -9.58 -9.69 -10.29
N SER A 68 -9.70 -9.59 -11.61
CA SER A 68 -9.04 -8.57 -12.44
C SER A 68 -9.31 -7.11 -11.98
N ASN A 69 -9.97 -6.96 -10.84
CA ASN A 69 -10.52 -5.72 -10.30
C ASN A 69 -10.08 -5.38 -8.86
N SER A 70 -9.02 -6.00 -8.33
CA SER A 70 -8.54 -5.67 -6.97
C SER A 70 -7.02 -5.78 -6.85
N VAL A 71 -6.47 -5.15 -5.82
CA VAL A 71 -5.07 -5.32 -5.39
C VAL A 71 -5.04 -5.92 -3.99
N LEU A 72 -4.00 -6.70 -3.71
CA LEU A 72 -3.72 -7.12 -2.34
C LEU A 72 -2.84 -6.07 -1.66
N LEU A 73 -3.25 -5.64 -0.48
CA LEU A 73 -2.46 -4.78 0.40
C LEU A 73 -2.54 -5.35 1.82
N GLU A 74 -1.40 -5.75 2.39
CA GLU A 74 -1.33 -6.42 3.70
C GLU A 74 -2.31 -7.62 3.85
N GLY A 75 -2.46 -8.42 2.80
CA GLY A 75 -3.36 -9.60 2.78
C GLY A 75 -4.85 -9.26 2.66
N ARG A 76 -5.21 -8.02 2.34
CA ARG A 76 -6.60 -7.57 2.14
C ARG A 76 -6.82 -7.12 0.70
N GLU A 77 -7.96 -7.48 0.15
CA GLU A 77 -8.38 -7.01 -1.15
C GLU A 77 -8.84 -5.54 -1.08
N ILE A 78 -8.26 -4.73 -1.97
CA ILE A 78 -8.68 -3.36 -2.25
C ILE A 78 -9.15 -3.32 -3.70
N PRO A 79 -10.43 -3.07 -3.96
CA PRO A 79 -10.92 -2.98 -5.32
C PRO A 79 -10.30 -1.81 -6.06
N VAL A 80 -10.17 -1.92 -7.38
CA VAL A 80 -9.89 -0.76 -8.23
C VAL A 80 -10.96 0.32 -8.04
N HIS A 81 -10.68 1.51 -8.45
CA HIS A 81 -11.48 2.71 -8.18
C HIS A 81 -11.52 3.10 -6.70
N SER A 82 -10.50 2.69 -5.91
CA SER A 82 -10.34 3.11 -4.51
C SER A 82 -9.41 4.29 -4.38
N HIS A 83 -9.86 5.31 -3.64
CA HIS A 83 -9.07 6.47 -3.24
C HIS A 83 -8.90 6.48 -1.72
N LEU A 84 -7.67 6.27 -1.26
CA LEU A 84 -7.35 5.99 0.14
C LEU A 84 -6.33 7.00 0.66
N SER A 85 -6.45 7.39 1.92
CA SER A 85 -5.40 8.11 2.63
C SER A 85 -4.65 7.19 3.58
N SER A 86 -3.35 7.40 3.72
CA SER A 86 -2.53 6.80 4.77
C SER A 86 -1.76 7.87 5.53
N TYR A 87 -1.44 7.59 6.77
CA TYR A 87 -0.84 8.56 7.69
C TYR A 87 0.42 7.95 8.28
N TYR A 88 1.51 8.72 8.28
CA TYR A 88 2.76 8.29 8.87
C TYR A 88 3.35 9.33 9.83
N THR A 89 4.07 8.84 10.84
CA THR A 89 4.72 9.64 11.87
C THR A 89 6.24 9.68 11.73
N SER A 90 6.79 8.92 10.79
CA SER A 90 8.23 8.81 10.53
C SER A 90 8.49 8.42 9.09
N ASP A 91 9.71 8.68 8.60
CA ASP A 91 10.11 8.30 7.25
C ASP A 91 10.08 6.78 7.05
N ARG A 92 10.38 6.02 8.11
CA ARG A 92 10.19 4.56 8.10
C ARG A 92 8.71 4.17 7.97
N GLY A 93 7.82 4.88 8.64
CA GLY A 93 6.36 4.68 8.55
C GLY A 93 5.84 4.88 7.13
N ARG A 94 6.35 5.91 6.43
CA ARG A 94 6.08 6.17 5.00
C ARG A 94 6.35 4.93 4.15
N LEU A 95 7.50 4.28 4.36
CA LEU A 95 7.95 3.14 3.57
C LEU A 95 7.19 1.85 3.86
N GLN A 96 6.67 1.68 5.09
CA GLN A 96 6.01 0.45 5.53
C GLN A 96 4.78 0.07 4.70
N LEU A 97 4.09 1.05 4.14
CA LEU A 97 2.94 0.82 3.26
C LEU A 97 3.32 1.03 1.79
N GLY A 98 4.08 2.10 1.50
CA GLY A 98 4.41 2.48 0.13
C GLY A 98 5.24 1.43 -0.60
N VAL A 99 6.29 0.90 0.03
CA VAL A 99 7.19 -0.08 -0.61
C VAL A 99 6.48 -1.40 -0.94
N PRO A 100 5.77 -2.07 -0.02
CA PRO A 100 5.01 -3.27 -0.36
C PRO A 100 3.94 -3.03 -1.42
N PHE A 101 3.25 -1.88 -1.37
CA PHE A 101 2.23 -1.54 -2.36
C PHE A 101 2.80 -1.46 -3.78
N LEU A 102 3.95 -0.81 -3.96
CA LEU A 102 4.61 -0.69 -5.25
C LEU A 102 5.28 -2.00 -5.69
N ARG A 103 6.03 -2.66 -4.78
CA ARG A 103 6.71 -3.93 -5.05
C ARG A 103 5.74 -5.00 -5.56
N ASP A 104 4.63 -5.20 -4.85
CA ASP A 104 3.65 -6.24 -5.19
C ASP A 104 2.94 -5.92 -6.51
N GLY A 105 2.75 -4.62 -6.83
CA GLY A 105 2.24 -4.18 -8.12
C GLY A 105 3.20 -4.52 -9.26
N LEU A 106 4.46 -4.14 -9.12
CA LEU A 106 5.50 -4.43 -10.11
C LEU A 106 5.72 -5.93 -10.31
N ALA A 107 5.71 -6.70 -9.23
CA ALA A 107 5.80 -8.16 -9.28
C ALA A 107 4.61 -8.81 -10.01
N ALA A 108 3.41 -8.22 -9.92
CA ALA A 108 2.21 -8.63 -10.64
C ALA A 108 2.16 -8.08 -12.09
N GLY A 109 3.19 -7.34 -12.55
CA GLY A 109 3.21 -6.69 -13.86
C GLY A 109 2.26 -5.50 -13.99
N GLN A 110 1.72 -5.01 -12.87
CA GLN A 110 0.84 -3.83 -12.84
C GLN A 110 1.66 -2.55 -12.95
N PRO A 111 1.23 -1.53 -13.71
CA PRO A 111 1.88 -0.24 -13.71
C PRO A 111 1.74 0.45 -12.33
N CYS A 112 2.84 1.03 -11.89
CA CYS A 112 2.94 1.78 -10.65
C CYS A 112 3.35 3.22 -10.94
N VAL A 113 2.71 4.17 -10.26
CA VAL A 113 3.01 5.59 -10.37
C VAL A 113 3.35 6.13 -8.98
N ILE A 114 4.45 6.85 -8.90
CA ILE A 114 4.85 7.61 -7.70
C ILE A 114 4.62 9.09 -8.01
N ILE A 115 3.93 9.80 -7.12
CA ILE A 115 3.77 11.26 -7.18
C ILE A 115 4.41 11.84 -5.93
N SER A 116 5.62 12.38 -6.07
CA SER A 116 6.40 12.90 -4.93
C SER A 116 7.45 13.92 -5.39
N ASN A 117 8.16 14.51 -4.43
CA ASN A 117 9.39 15.20 -4.77
C ASN A 117 10.52 14.20 -5.14
N PRO A 118 11.60 14.66 -5.81
CA PRO A 118 12.68 13.78 -6.25
C PRO A 118 13.44 13.07 -5.12
N GLU A 119 13.45 13.63 -3.91
CA GLU A 119 14.12 13.01 -2.76
C GLU A 119 13.35 11.78 -2.28
N THR A 120 12.04 11.90 -2.15
CA THR A 120 11.15 10.80 -1.75
C THR A 120 11.08 9.72 -2.83
N ALA A 121 11.05 10.09 -4.12
CA ALA A 121 11.11 9.13 -5.20
C ALA A 121 12.37 8.26 -5.10
N ARG A 122 13.56 8.88 -4.96
CA ARG A 122 14.82 8.16 -4.78
C ARG A 122 14.83 7.27 -3.53
N LEU A 123 14.24 7.72 -2.42
CA LEU A 123 14.13 6.90 -1.21
C LEU A 123 13.31 5.63 -1.47
N LEU A 124 12.15 5.77 -2.15
CA LEU A 124 11.32 4.63 -2.53
C LEU A 124 12.05 3.68 -3.49
N GLU A 125 12.79 4.22 -4.48
CA GLU A 125 13.60 3.40 -5.39
C GLU A 125 14.66 2.58 -4.66
N VAL A 126 15.38 3.18 -3.71
CA VAL A 126 16.41 2.51 -2.91
C VAL A 126 15.81 1.34 -2.12
N GLU A 127 14.67 1.56 -1.46
CA GLU A 127 14.00 0.53 -0.69
C GLU A 127 13.39 -0.57 -1.59
N LEU A 128 12.84 -0.21 -2.74
CA LEU A 128 12.36 -1.18 -3.73
C LEU A 128 13.49 -2.08 -4.24
N LYS A 129 14.69 -1.50 -4.50
CA LYS A 129 15.89 -2.28 -4.86
C LYS A 129 16.32 -3.21 -3.75
N ALA A 130 16.30 -2.75 -2.50
CA ALA A 130 16.61 -3.58 -1.33
C ALA A 130 15.63 -4.77 -1.17
N GLU A 131 14.39 -4.61 -1.63
CA GLU A 131 13.36 -5.67 -1.70
C GLU A 131 13.47 -6.54 -2.97
N GLY A 132 14.50 -6.34 -3.80
CA GLY A 132 14.80 -7.15 -4.98
C GLY A 132 14.03 -6.74 -6.25
N VAL A 133 13.45 -5.54 -6.29
CA VAL A 133 12.81 -5.01 -7.50
C VAL A 133 13.85 -4.50 -8.48
N ALA A 134 13.73 -4.87 -9.76
CA ALA A 134 14.56 -4.34 -10.85
C ALA A 134 14.05 -2.93 -11.27
N VAL A 135 14.31 -1.94 -10.43
CA VAL A 135 13.74 -0.58 -10.55
C VAL A 135 14.11 0.07 -11.88
N GLU A 136 15.37 0.00 -12.32
CA GLU A 136 15.83 0.57 -13.58
C GLU A 136 15.03 0.01 -14.75
N ARG A 137 14.86 -1.31 -14.78
CA ARG A 137 14.05 -1.96 -15.82
C ARG A 137 12.58 -1.56 -15.77
N ALA A 138 12.03 -1.37 -14.55
CA ALA A 138 10.65 -0.95 -14.39
C ALA A 138 10.44 0.49 -14.92
N LEU A 139 11.40 1.38 -14.71
CA LEU A 139 11.42 2.75 -15.26
C LEU A 139 11.58 2.71 -16.78
N GLU A 140 12.56 1.98 -17.32
CA GLU A 140 12.82 1.86 -18.77
C GLU A 140 11.61 1.32 -19.53
N THR A 141 10.91 0.34 -18.96
CA THR A 141 9.71 -0.25 -19.57
C THR A 141 8.43 0.54 -19.33
N GLY A 142 8.51 1.61 -18.53
CA GLY A 142 7.37 2.42 -18.13
C GLY A 142 6.36 1.65 -17.25
N ARG A 143 6.81 0.59 -16.55
CA ARG A 143 6.00 -0.08 -15.51
C ARG A 143 6.07 0.66 -14.19
N LEU A 144 7.14 1.39 -13.92
CA LEU A 144 7.24 2.39 -12.87
C LEU A 144 7.31 3.76 -13.55
N CYS A 145 6.47 4.69 -13.14
CA CYS A 145 6.48 6.08 -13.57
C CYS A 145 6.59 6.98 -12.36
N GLU A 146 7.35 8.05 -12.51
CA GLU A 146 7.50 9.07 -11.49
C GLU A 146 6.95 10.38 -12.02
N LEU A 147 6.08 11.00 -11.24
CA LEU A 147 5.57 12.34 -11.44
C LEU A 147 6.03 13.21 -10.29
N GLU A 148 6.50 14.41 -10.61
CA GLU A 148 6.80 15.39 -9.58
C GLU A 148 5.52 15.97 -8.97
N THR A 149 5.66 16.59 -7.79
CA THR A 149 4.57 17.33 -7.17
C THR A 149 4.13 18.50 -8.06
N PHE A 150 2.85 18.78 -8.10
CA PHE A 150 2.26 19.72 -9.04
C PHE A 150 2.22 21.13 -8.50
N LYS A 151 2.50 22.12 -9.36
CA LYS A 151 2.43 23.54 -9.01
C LYS A 151 1.01 24.09 -9.05
N THR A 152 0.14 23.49 -9.87
CA THR A 152 -1.28 23.85 -9.96
C THR A 152 -2.15 22.61 -10.05
N ARG A 153 -3.39 22.72 -9.57
CA ARG A 153 -4.37 21.61 -9.63
C ARG A 153 -4.65 21.19 -11.08
N SER A 154 -4.81 22.13 -11.98
CA SER A 154 -5.09 21.84 -13.40
C SER A 154 -3.97 21.02 -14.03
N GLN A 155 -2.71 21.45 -13.83
CA GLN A 155 -1.55 20.70 -14.30
C GLN A 155 -1.55 19.25 -13.75
N GLY A 156 -1.79 19.12 -12.45
CA GLY A 156 -1.80 17.81 -11.79
C GLY A 156 -2.89 16.88 -12.33
N ILE A 157 -4.09 17.38 -12.52
CA ILE A 157 -5.21 16.62 -13.08
C ILE A 157 -4.94 16.16 -14.51
N GLU A 158 -4.44 17.07 -15.36
CA GLU A 158 -4.12 16.77 -16.76
C GLU A 158 -3.00 15.71 -16.86
N GLU A 159 -1.97 15.84 -16.03
CA GLU A 159 -0.83 14.92 -16.03
C GLU A 159 -1.19 13.56 -15.47
N PHE A 160 -1.93 13.52 -14.37
CA PHE A 160 -2.47 12.29 -13.79
C PHE A 160 -3.37 11.57 -14.81
N GLU A 161 -4.35 12.26 -15.38
CA GLU A 161 -5.28 11.66 -16.34
C GLU A 161 -4.55 11.14 -17.58
N ARG A 162 -3.62 11.91 -18.14
CA ARG A 162 -2.80 11.49 -19.28
C ARG A 162 -2.05 10.19 -18.98
N THR A 163 -1.47 10.08 -17.78
CA THR A 163 -0.69 8.92 -17.34
C THR A 163 -1.57 7.69 -17.19
N VAL A 164 -2.66 7.76 -16.43
CA VAL A 164 -3.54 6.61 -16.20
C VAL A 164 -4.30 6.20 -17.47
N ALA A 165 -4.69 7.15 -18.31
CA ALA A 165 -5.30 6.86 -19.61
C ALA A 165 -4.33 6.14 -20.57
N ALA A 166 -3.03 6.45 -20.51
CA ALA A 166 -2.03 5.76 -21.33
C ALA A 166 -1.91 4.28 -20.93
N PHE A 167 -1.92 3.95 -19.64
CA PHE A 167 -1.94 2.58 -19.15
C PHE A 167 -3.23 1.85 -19.54
N THR A 168 -4.38 2.48 -19.33
CA THR A 168 -5.67 1.90 -19.68
C THR A 168 -5.75 1.58 -21.17
N ARG A 169 -5.23 2.45 -22.05
CA ARG A 169 -5.16 2.16 -23.50
C ARG A 169 -4.24 1.00 -23.87
N ARG A 170 -3.26 0.67 -23.03
CA ARG A 170 -2.41 -0.53 -23.19
C ARG A 170 -3.11 -1.81 -22.73
N GLY A 171 -4.30 -1.72 -22.15
CA GLY A 171 -5.06 -2.84 -21.61
C GLY A 171 -4.75 -3.17 -20.16
N ASP A 172 -4.05 -2.28 -19.42
CA ASP A 172 -3.80 -2.48 -18.00
C ASP A 172 -5.10 -2.35 -17.21
N LEU A 173 -5.46 -3.39 -16.47
CA LEU A 173 -6.72 -3.50 -15.71
C LEU A 173 -6.61 -3.00 -14.27
N VAL A 174 -5.38 -2.79 -13.80
CA VAL A 174 -5.08 -2.28 -12.46
C VAL A 174 -3.87 -1.36 -12.54
N ILE A 175 -4.01 -0.15 -12.03
CA ILE A 175 -2.94 0.85 -11.94
C ILE A 175 -2.78 1.22 -10.47
N ARG A 176 -1.57 1.11 -9.94
CA ARG A 176 -1.27 1.52 -8.57
C ARG A 176 -0.65 2.90 -8.56
N VAL A 177 -1.20 3.79 -7.74
CA VAL A 177 -0.69 5.15 -7.58
C VAL A 177 -0.41 5.43 -6.11
N LEU A 178 0.81 5.85 -5.82
CA LEU A 178 1.25 6.31 -4.50
C LEU A 178 1.57 7.79 -4.58
N GLY A 179 0.81 8.62 -3.88
CA GLY A 179 1.00 10.06 -3.85
C GLY A 179 1.47 10.56 -2.48
N GLU A 180 2.52 11.36 -2.45
CA GLU A 180 2.96 12.09 -1.25
C GLU A 180 2.17 13.39 -1.10
N ALA A 181 1.00 13.28 -0.52
CA ALA A 181 0.01 14.38 -0.47
C ALA A 181 0.49 15.59 0.33
N THR A 182 1.27 15.39 1.41
CA THR A 182 1.82 16.52 2.18
C THR A 182 2.88 17.28 1.37
N GLU A 183 3.69 16.60 0.56
CA GLU A 183 4.66 17.23 -0.33
C GLU A 183 3.94 17.98 -1.44
N ASN A 184 2.93 17.38 -2.04
CA ASN A 184 2.12 18.01 -3.07
C ASN A 184 1.37 19.24 -2.51
N ALA A 185 0.86 19.17 -1.27
CA ALA A 185 0.26 20.32 -0.58
C ALA A 185 1.20 21.51 -0.46
N ASN A 186 2.51 21.26 -0.21
CA ASN A 186 3.51 22.32 -0.17
C ASN A 186 3.68 22.97 -1.56
N SER A 187 3.68 22.16 -2.62
CA SER A 187 3.81 22.64 -3.99
C SER A 187 2.57 23.43 -4.45
N LEU A 188 1.38 22.99 -4.04
CA LEU A 188 0.10 23.68 -4.28
C LEU A 188 -0.12 24.90 -3.37
N GLY A 189 0.68 25.04 -2.29
CA GLY A 189 0.64 26.17 -1.37
C GLY A 189 -0.14 25.95 -0.08
N SER A 190 -0.99 24.94 0.03
CA SER A 190 -1.71 24.60 1.27
C SER A 190 -2.39 23.24 1.25
N ILE A 191 -2.70 22.71 2.44
CA ILE A 191 -3.56 21.51 2.60
C ILE A 191 -4.96 21.75 2.00
N ALA A 192 -5.50 22.95 2.09
CA ALA A 192 -6.81 23.24 1.49
C ALA A 192 -6.80 23.12 -0.05
N GLU A 193 -5.71 23.53 -0.70
CA GLU A 193 -5.54 23.33 -2.15
C GLU A 193 -5.33 21.84 -2.49
N GLN A 194 -4.60 21.11 -1.64
CA GLN A 194 -4.44 19.67 -1.79
C GLN A 194 -5.81 18.96 -1.72
N LEU A 195 -6.64 19.27 -0.74
CA LEU A 195 -7.96 18.63 -0.62
C LEU A 195 -8.85 18.92 -1.83
N ARG A 196 -8.83 20.15 -2.37
CA ARG A 196 -9.54 20.45 -3.62
C ARG A 196 -8.99 19.70 -4.82
N PHE A 197 -7.67 19.44 -4.84
CA PHE A 197 -7.05 18.61 -5.85
C PHE A 197 -7.50 17.15 -5.74
N GLU A 198 -7.59 16.63 -4.53
CA GLU A 198 -8.04 15.26 -4.27
C GLU A 198 -9.52 15.03 -4.60
N ASP A 199 -10.39 16.02 -4.36
CA ASP A 199 -11.77 15.99 -4.82
C ASP A 199 -11.86 15.82 -6.36
N MET A 200 -10.95 16.46 -7.09
CA MET A 200 -10.87 16.29 -8.55
C MET A 200 -10.28 14.94 -8.95
N LEU A 201 -9.27 14.45 -8.22
CA LEU A 201 -8.68 13.13 -8.42
C LEU A 201 -9.70 12.01 -8.19
N ASP A 202 -10.57 12.13 -7.20
CA ASP A 202 -11.60 11.11 -6.92
C ASP A 202 -12.45 10.82 -8.16
N GLY A 203 -12.82 11.84 -8.91
CA GLY A 203 -13.53 11.70 -10.18
C GLY A 203 -12.75 10.89 -11.24
N LEU A 204 -11.43 11.04 -11.29
CA LEU A 204 -10.57 10.27 -12.19
C LEU A 204 -10.40 8.83 -11.70
N VAL A 205 -10.17 8.63 -10.40
CA VAL A 205 -10.05 7.30 -9.79
C VAL A 205 -11.31 6.47 -10.03
N ARG A 206 -12.52 7.08 -9.96
CA ARG A 206 -13.78 6.38 -10.27
C ARG A 206 -13.91 6.00 -11.74
N ARG A 207 -13.24 6.70 -12.65
CA ARG A 207 -13.31 6.48 -14.10
C ARG A 207 -12.25 5.50 -14.62
N TYR A 208 -11.07 5.48 -14.03
CA TYR A 208 -9.95 4.64 -14.45
C TYR A 208 -9.71 3.48 -13.46
N PRO A 209 -9.11 2.34 -13.88
CA PRO A 209 -8.86 1.19 -13.02
C PRO A 209 -7.68 1.45 -12.06
N VAL A 210 -7.83 2.45 -11.21
CA VAL A 210 -6.79 2.96 -10.31
C VAL A 210 -7.08 2.53 -8.86
N VAL A 211 -6.03 2.17 -8.14
CA VAL A 211 -5.98 2.23 -6.68
C VAL A 211 -4.98 3.32 -6.31
N LEU A 212 -5.49 4.41 -5.75
CA LEU A 212 -4.71 5.56 -5.31
C LEU A 212 -4.59 5.55 -3.78
N ILE A 213 -3.35 5.67 -3.28
CA ILE A 213 -3.06 5.89 -1.87
C ILE A 213 -2.35 7.23 -1.73
N CYS A 214 -2.98 8.18 -1.02
CA CYS A 214 -2.41 9.47 -0.66
C CYS A 214 -1.77 9.39 0.72
N GLN A 215 -0.45 9.56 0.80
CA GLN A 215 0.30 9.50 2.05
C GLN A 215 0.43 10.89 2.69
N TYR A 216 0.19 10.95 3.99
CA TYR A 216 0.22 12.19 4.77
C TYR A 216 1.20 12.10 5.94
N ASP A 217 2.13 13.05 6.01
CA ASP A 217 3.01 13.26 7.15
C ASP A 217 2.26 14.00 8.27
N VAL A 218 1.82 13.27 9.29
CA VAL A 218 1.06 13.88 10.39
C VAL A 218 1.87 14.87 11.23
N ARG A 219 3.21 14.80 11.17
CA ARG A 219 4.10 15.78 11.86
C ARG A 219 3.91 17.20 11.30
N ARG A 220 3.36 17.32 10.10
CA ARG A 220 3.15 18.56 9.34
C ARG A 220 1.68 18.96 9.23
N LEU A 221 0.76 18.18 9.82
CA LEU A 221 -0.67 18.43 9.81
C LEU A 221 -1.15 18.91 11.19
N LYS A 222 -2.17 19.75 11.19
CA LYS A 222 -2.94 20.05 12.38
C LYS A 222 -4.05 19.00 12.54
N GLY A 223 -4.53 18.79 13.77
CA GLY A 223 -5.60 17.81 14.00
C GLY A 223 -6.85 18.04 13.13
N ARG A 224 -7.17 19.30 12.81
CA ARG A 224 -8.26 19.63 11.89
C ARG A 224 -7.98 19.12 10.47
N ASP A 225 -6.76 19.28 9.99
CA ASP A 225 -6.36 18.85 8.64
C ASP A 225 -6.53 17.34 8.50
N VAL A 226 -6.16 16.57 9.53
CA VAL A 226 -6.35 15.10 9.56
C VAL A 226 -7.83 14.73 9.44
N ILE A 227 -8.71 15.45 10.14
CA ILE A 227 -10.17 15.21 10.06
C ILE A 227 -10.69 15.52 8.64
N ASP A 228 -10.24 16.63 8.05
CA ASP A 228 -10.68 17.04 6.72
C ASP A 228 -10.15 16.09 5.63
N VAL A 229 -8.91 15.61 5.76
CA VAL A 229 -8.35 14.53 4.90
C VAL A 229 -9.19 13.24 5.01
N LEU A 230 -9.49 12.79 6.23
CA LEU A 230 -10.30 11.59 6.45
C LEU A 230 -11.69 11.69 5.78
N LYS A 231 -12.34 12.85 5.86
CA LYS A 231 -13.64 13.08 5.22
C LYS A 231 -13.56 12.97 3.69
N GLY A 232 -12.46 13.43 3.08
CA GLY A 232 -12.22 13.33 1.64
C GLY A 232 -11.94 11.92 1.15
N HIS A 233 -11.59 10.98 2.05
CA HIS A 233 -11.21 9.61 1.70
C HIS A 233 -12.20 8.59 2.28
N ALA A 234 -13.44 8.65 1.83
CA ALA A 234 -14.53 7.80 2.33
C ALA A 234 -14.23 6.29 2.19
N ASP A 235 -13.41 5.89 1.21
CA ASP A 235 -13.03 4.49 0.99
C ASP A 235 -12.26 3.88 2.16
N ASN A 236 -11.62 4.70 3.01
CA ASN A 236 -10.97 4.24 4.23
C ASN A 236 -11.95 3.68 5.27
N PHE A 237 -13.18 4.22 5.35
CA PHE A 237 -14.14 3.85 6.39
C PHE A 237 -14.69 2.42 6.24
N ASN A 238 -14.64 1.86 5.06
CA ASN A 238 -15.03 0.48 4.80
C ASN A 238 -13.91 -0.53 5.10
N ARG A 239 -12.80 -0.08 5.74
CA ARG A 239 -11.59 -0.87 5.96
C ARG A 239 -11.07 -0.70 7.38
N PRO A 240 -10.26 -1.63 7.90
CA PRO A 240 -9.59 -1.44 9.18
C PRO A 240 -8.60 -0.27 9.08
N LEU A 241 -8.96 0.88 9.64
CA LEU A 241 -8.15 2.11 9.58
C LEU A 241 -6.72 1.89 10.05
N GLY A 242 -6.48 0.97 11.00
CA GLY A 242 -5.14 0.69 11.52
C GLY A 242 -4.10 0.28 10.49
N MET A 243 -4.51 -0.21 9.31
CA MET A 243 -3.57 -0.53 8.23
C MET A 243 -2.99 0.71 7.53
N PHE A 244 -3.64 1.85 7.68
CA PHE A 244 -3.25 3.13 7.09
C PHE A 244 -2.55 4.08 8.08
N LEU A 245 -2.32 3.64 9.33
CA LEU A 245 -1.66 4.41 10.39
C LEU A 245 -0.27 3.82 10.65
N ASN A 246 0.81 4.52 10.22
CA ASN A 246 2.21 4.03 10.22
C ASN A 246 3.19 5.00 10.91
#